data_5d7439984903e7177c2968b1d6f145be
#
_entry.id   5d7439984903e7177c2968b1d6f145be
#
_cell.length_a   1.000
_cell.length_b   1.000
_cell.length_c   1.000
_cell.angle_alpha   90.00
_cell.angle_beta   90.00
_cell.angle_gamma   90.00
#
_symmetry.space_group_name_H-M   'P 1'
#
loop_
_entity.id
_entity.type
_entity.pdbx_description
1 polymer ?
#
loop_
_entity_poly.entity_id
_entity_poly.type
_entity_poly.pdbx_seq_one_letter_code
_entity_poly.pdbx_strand_id
1 'polypeptide(L)'
;MNTTILLRRVLAFVAAVCLAGAAFAGQTCEPRRPTVDSMRRDLALAASVARQLDELASRDGTRVVLIARAGQDLSRYGLRYSHLGFAYRDETALNGRGAWRVVHKLNECGSSRSTLHRQGLAEFFGDGLFLHEAGVVALRPELASRVIDGLKDDALLATLHEPHYNMLAYPWAGFYQQSNQWAIETLALLADPGVVSRGTARDWLRRQGYWPTTLQIDAVTRLGARVGTAHIAFDDHPFGRRMAGQIDTVTVDSVFAWMERARLGSAPLRLRTLPEDSRPPHREPVVL
;
A
#
# COMPACT_ATOMS: atom_id res chain seq x y z
N MET A 1 -40.35 37.89 -10.08
CA MET A 1 -39.23 36.98 -10.42
C MET A 1 -39.65 35.58 -9.92
N ASN A 2 -39.97 34.69 -10.88
CA ASN A 2 -40.73 33.47 -10.61
C ASN A 2 -39.93 32.47 -9.77
N THR A 3 -40.43 32.15 -8.58
CA THR A 3 -39.88 31.15 -7.61
C THR A 3 -39.60 29.79 -8.28
N THR A 4 -40.40 29.41 -9.27
CA THR A 4 -40.23 28.19 -10.07
C THR A 4 -38.97 28.16 -10.91
N ILE A 5 -38.52 29.31 -11.43
CA ILE A 5 -37.29 29.42 -12.24
C ILE A 5 -36.07 29.36 -11.35
N LEU A 6 -36.14 29.94 -10.15
CA LEU A 6 -35.05 29.87 -9.16
C LEU A 6 -34.88 28.44 -8.65
N LEU A 7 -35.97 27.73 -8.34
CA LEU A 7 -35.96 26.34 -7.89
C LEU A 7 -35.39 25.40 -8.96
N ARG A 8 -35.75 25.59 -10.23
CA ARG A 8 -35.19 24.78 -11.35
C ARG A 8 -33.71 25.04 -11.56
N ARG A 9 -33.23 26.28 -11.37
CA ARG A 9 -31.79 26.60 -11.48
C ARG A 9 -31.00 26.05 -10.33
N VAL A 10 -31.56 26.06 -9.11
CA VAL A 10 -30.92 25.45 -7.93
C VAL A 10 -30.88 23.93 -8.05
N LEU A 11 -31.95 23.27 -8.51
CA LEU A 11 -31.97 21.84 -8.79
C LEU A 11 -31.01 21.44 -9.92
N ALA A 12 -30.90 22.22 -10.99
CA ALA A 12 -29.96 21.98 -12.08
C ALA A 12 -28.51 22.19 -11.62
N PHE A 13 -28.24 23.16 -10.74
CA PHE A 13 -26.91 23.38 -10.15
C PHE A 13 -26.52 22.26 -9.19
N VAL A 14 -27.44 21.80 -8.35
CA VAL A 14 -27.22 20.65 -7.46
C VAL A 14 -27.00 19.37 -8.28
N ALA A 15 -27.76 19.13 -9.35
CA ALA A 15 -27.55 18.00 -10.25
C ALA A 15 -26.22 18.06 -11.01
N ALA A 16 -25.78 19.26 -11.42
CA ALA A 16 -24.48 19.44 -12.09
C ALA A 16 -23.29 19.27 -11.13
N VAL A 17 -23.44 19.63 -9.85
CA VAL A 17 -22.42 19.40 -8.81
C VAL A 17 -22.32 17.90 -8.45
N CYS A 18 -23.42 17.16 -8.55
CA CYS A 18 -23.40 15.70 -8.35
C CYS A 18 -22.76 14.92 -9.52
N LEU A 19 -22.65 15.55 -10.71
CA LEU A 19 -22.01 14.96 -11.90
C LEU A 19 -20.53 15.36 -12.06
N ALA A 20 -20.01 16.28 -11.24
CA ALA A 20 -18.58 16.54 -11.17
C ALA A 20 -17.91 15.29 -10.54
N GLY A 21 -17.35 14.46 -11.41
CA GLY A 21 -16.84 13.14 -11.11
C GLY A 21 -16.10 13.06 -9.78
N ALA A 22 -16.66 12.32 -8.86
CA ALA A 22 -15.96 11.89 -7.65
C ALA A 22 -14.72 11.12 -8.13
N ALA A 23 -13.54 11.72 -8.00
CA ALA A 23 -12.28 11.00 -8.12
C ALA A 23 -12.25 10.02 -6.94
N PHE A 24 -12.70 8.79 -7.19
CA PHE A 24 -12.69 7.71 -6.21
C PHE A 24 -11.24 7.35 -5.90
N ALA A 25 -10.72 7.82 -4.80
CA ALA A 25 -9.50 7.30 -4.19
C ALA A 25 -9.86 6.01 -3.44
N GLY A 26 -10.01 4.91 -4.17
CA GLY A 26 -10.28 3.59 -3.64
C GLY A 26 -10.42 2.61 -4.78
N GLN A 27 -10.08 1.33 -4.56
CA GLN A 27 -10.42 0.31 -5.56
C GLN A 27 -11.94 0.28 -5.73
N THR A 28 -12.39 0.51 -6.94
CA THR A 28 -13.79 0.28 -7.30
C THR A 28 -14.10 -1.19 -7.09
N CYS A 29 -15.25 -1.52 -6.51
CA CYS A 29 -15.70 -2.90 -6.34
C CYS A 29 -16.22 -3.54 -7.63
N GLU A 30 -16.06 -2.85 -8.76
CA GLU A 30 -16.31 -3.46 -10.04
C GLU A 30 -15.27 -4.54 -10.33
N PRO A 31 -15.70 -5.75 -10.73
CA PRO A 31 -14.76 -6.79 -11.11
C PRO A 31 -13.85 -6.28 -12.21
N ARG A 32 -12.56 -6.15 -11.92
CA ARG A 32 -11.59 -5.83 -12.95
C ARG A 32 -11.62 -6.96 -13.97
N ARG A 33 -11.66 -6.57 -15.24
CA ARG A 33 -11.53 -7.51 -16.36
C ARG A 33 -10.16 -7.26 -16.99
N PRO A 34 -9.09 -7.89 -16.46
CA PRO A 34 -7.76 -7.67 -16.99
C PRO A 34 -7.70 -8.15 -18.46
N THR A 35 -7.06 -7.36 -19.30
CA THR A 35 -6.74 -7.79 -20.67
C THR A 35 -5.52 -8.69 -20.66
N VAL A 36 -5.34 -9.49 -21.73
CA VAL A 36 -4.13 -10.31 -21.89
C VAL A 36 -2.86 -9.45 -21.79
N ASP A 37 -2.89 -8.24 -22.37
CA ASP A 37 -1.73 -7.34 -22.34
C ASP A 37 -1.47 -6.73 -20.98
N SER A 38 -2.50 -6.40 -20.17
CA SER A 38 -2.29 -5.96 -18.80
C SER A 38 -1.67 -7.09 -17.95
N MET A 39 -2.21 -8.32 -18.06
CA MET A 39 -1.67 -9.47 -17.34
C MET A 39 -0.21 -9.78 -17.72
N ARG A 40 0.13 -9.67 -19.01
CA ARG A 40 1.52 -9.83 -19.45
C ARG A 40 2.45 -8.82 -18.82
N ARG A 41 2.05 -7.53 -18.79
CA ARG A 41 2.87 -6.47 -18.15
C ARG A 41 3.02 -6.69 -16.65
N ASP A 42 1.95 -7.08 -15.97
CA ASP A 42 1.97 -7.36 -14.52
C ASP A 42 2.92 -8.53 -14.22
N LEU A 43 2.83 -9.62 -14.98
CA LEU A 43 3.71 -10.79 -14.86
C LEU A 43 5.17 -10.47 -15.22
N ALA A 44 5.39 -9.67 -16.27
CA ALA A 44 6.73 -9.23 -16.66
C ALA A 44 7.37 -8.38 -15.55
N LEU A 45 6.60 -7.49 -14.90
CA LEU A 45 7.08 -6.75 -13.74
C LEU A 45 7.41 -7.70 -12.59
N ALA A 46 6.51 -8.63 -12.25
CA ALA A 46 6.72 -9.58 -11.16
C ALA A 46 8.00 -10.42 -11.38
N ALA A 47 8.20 -10.93 -12.60
CA ALA A 47 9.39 -11.68 -12.96
C ALA A 47 10.67 -10.83 -12.89
N SER A 48 10.60 -9.58 -13.37
CA SER A 48 11.72 -8.65 -13.31
C SER A 48 12.09 -8.29 -11.88
N VAL A 49 11.08 -8.01 -11.04
CA VAL A 49 11.29 -7.71 -9.62
C VAL A 49 11.88 -8.92 -8.89
N ALA A 50 11.39 -10.14 -9.17
CA ALA A 50 11.95 -11.35 -8.56
C ALA A 50 13.45 -11.49 -8.81
N ARG A 51 13.89 -11.33 -10.08
CA ARG A 51 15.31 -11.40 -10.44
C ARG A 51 16.13 -10.30 -9.76
N GLN A 52 15.65 -9.06 -9.77
CA GLN A 52 16.35 -7.94 -9.13
C GLN A 52 16.46 -8.13 -7.62
N LEU A 53 15.44 -8.70 -6.98
CA LEU A 53 15.50 -9.07 -5.56
C LEU A 53 16.46 -10.24 -5.30
N ASP A 54 16.53 -11.24 -6.20
CA ASP A 54 17.50 -12.33 -6.14
C ASP A 54 18.94 -11.82 -6.32
N GLU A 55 19.17 -10.84 -7.18
CA GLU A 55 20.45 -10.16 -7.33
C GLU A 55 20.86 -9.39 -6.06
N LEU A 56 19.92 -8.67 -5.44
CA LEU A 56 20.14 -8.01 -4.14
C LEU A 56 20.45 -9.04 -3.03
N ALA A 57 19.74 -10.17 -3.02
CA ALA A 57 19.99 -11.25 -2.07
C ALA A 57 21.38 -11.85 -2.25
N SER A 58 21.79 -12.09 -3.48
CA SER A 58 23.09 -12.69 -3.80
C SER A 58 24.26 -11.75 -3.55
N ARG A 59 24.11 -10.44 -3.84
CA ARG A 59 25.14 -9.44 -3.72
C ARG A 59 25.31 -8.94 -2.28
N ASP A 60 24.20 -8.61 -1.63
CA ASP A 60 24.17 -7.88 -0.37
C ASP A 60 23.60 -8.71 0.79
N GLY A 61 23.23 -9.96 0.55
CA GLY A 61 22.57 -10.81 1.55
C GLY A 61 21.16 -10.34 1.91
N THR A 62 20.50 -9.54 1.07
CA THR A 62 19.17 -9.01 1.33
C THR A 62 18.13 -10.14 1.41
N ARG A 63 17.47 -10.27 2.55
CA ARG A 63 16.45 -11.31 2.77
C ARG A 63 15.04 -10.77 2.99
N VAL A 64 14.95 -9.51 3.41
CA VAL A 64 13.67 -8.82 3.67
C VAL A 64 13.72 -7.41 3.10
N VAL A 65 12.66 -7.03 2.41
CA VAL A 65 12.46 -5.67 1.90
C VAL A 65 11.04 -5.19 2.24
N LEU A 66 10.89 -3.90 2.45
CA LEU A 66 9.59 -3.25 2.23
C LEU A 66 9.40 -3.12 0.72
N ILE A 67 8.26 -3.57 0.23
CA ILE A 67 7.91 -3.55 -1.19
C ILE A 67 6.62 -2.76 -1.43
N ALA A 68 6.62 -1.93 -2.45
CA ALA A 68 5.47 -1.09 -2.77
C ALA A 68 5.06 -1.22 -4.23
N ARG A 69 3.77 -1.00 -4.49
CA ARG A 69 3.17 -0.93 -5.82
C ARG A 69 2.38 0.35 -6.03
N ALA A 70 2.31 0.80 -7.28
CA ALA A 70 1.51 1.94 -7.72
C ALA A 70 0.19 1.44 -8.34
N GLY A 71 -0.76 1.01 -7.49
CA GLY A 71 -2.07 0.51 -7.93
C GLY A 71 -3.06 1.62 -8.27
N GLN A 72 -2.78 2.87 -7.89
CA GLN A 72 -3.65 4.03 -8.10
C GLN A 72 -2.84 5.25 -8.52
N ASP A 73 -3.46 6.16 -9.27
CA ASP A 73 -2.88 7.47 -9.55
C ASP A 73 -3.04 8.40 -8.33
N LEU A 74 -1.93 8.63 -7.67
CA LEU A 74 -1.83 9.56 -6.53
C LEU A 74 -1.00 10.82 -6.86
N SER A 75 -0.73 11.07 -8.14
CA SER A 75 0.11 12.18 -8.62
C SER A 75 -0.41 13.55 -8.17
N ARG A 76 -1.74 13.72 -8.07
CA ARG A 76 -2.37 14.95 -7.55
C ARG A 76 -1.95 15.30 -6.12
N TYR A 77 -1.49 14.32 -5.35
CA TYR A 77 -0.98 14.49 -3.98
C TYR A 77 0.55 14.46 -3.92
N GLY A 78 1.22 14.39 -5.06
CA GLY A 78 2.68 14.26 -5.15
C GLY A 78 3.19 12.90 -4.66
N LEU A 79 2.32 11.89 -4.58
CA LEU A 79 2.65 10.54 -4.12
C LEU A 79 2.81 9.59 -5.31
N ARG A 80 3.67 8.59 -5.13
CA ARG A 80 3.98 7.64 -6.19
C ARG A 80 3.36 6.26 -5.98
N TYR A 81 3.47 5.73 -4.78
CA TYR A 81 3.00 4.38 -4.45
C TYR A 81 1.76 4.42 -3.57
N SER A 82 0.85 3.50 -3.83
CA SER A 82 -0.43 3.44 -3.10
C SER A 82 -0.46 2.36 -2.02
N HIS A 83 0.40 1.33 -2.12
CA HIS A 83 0.32 0.15 -1.28
C HIS A 83 1.68 -0.40 -0.91
N LEU A 84 1.83 -0.83 0.35
CA LEU A 84 3.05 -1.33 0.96
C LEU A 84 2.84 -2.73 1.56
N GLY A 85 3.87 -3.58 1.48
CA GLY A 85 3.97 -4.85 2.16
C GLY A 85 5.41 -5.19 2.52
N PHE A 86 5.61 -6.35 3.13
CA PHE A 86 6.93 -6.95 3.33
C PHE A 86 7.14 -8.04 2.28
N ALA A 87 8.24 -7.98 1.54
CA ALA A 87 8.68 -9.13 0.77
C ALA A 87 9.87 -9.79 1.50
N TYR A 88 9.79 -11.11 1.68
CA TYR A 88 10.87 -11.91 2.24
C TYR A 88 11.13 -13.13 1.36
N ARG A 89 12.37 -13.59 1.37
CA ARG A 89 12.74 -14.82 0.67
C ARG A 89 12.42 -16.03 1.54
N ASP A 90 11.51 -16.86 1.06
CA ASP A 90 11.17 -18.16 1.64
C ASP A 90 12.03 -19.24 0.97
N GLU A 91 13.09 -19.65 1.63
CA GLU A 91 14.05 -20.62 1.10
C GLU A 91 13.46 -22.03 0.97
N THR A 92 12.38 -22.34 1.67
CA THR A 92 11.72 -23.64 1.63
C THR A 92 10.72 -23.78 0.47
N ALA A 93 10.31 -22.66 -0.10
CA ALA A 93 9.35 -22.64 -1.19
C ALA A 93 9.89 -23.32 -2.45
N LEU A 94 8.99 -23.82 -3.29
CA LEU A 94 9.30 -24.43 -4.59
C LEU A 94 10.32 -25.58 -4.49
N ASN A 95 10.14 -26.45 -3.51
CA ASN A 95 11.04 -27.59 -3.25
C ASN A 95 12.50 -27.16 -2.99
N GLY A 96 12.69 -26.11 -2.19
CA GLY A 96 14.01 -25.61 -1.81
C GLY A 96 14.69 -24.68 -2.81
N ARG A 97 14.03 -24.33 -3.93
CA ARG A 97 14.55 -23.32 -4.87
C ARG A 97 14.40 -21.89 -4.36
N GLY A 98 13.56 -21.71 -3.35
CA GLY A 98 13.23 -20.42 -2.77
C GLY A 98 12.24 -19.61 -3.60
N ALA A 99 11.47 -18.75 -2.95
CA ALA A 99 10.59 -17.80 -3.62
C ALA A 99 10.38 -16.56 -2.74
N TRP A 100 10.13 -15.42 -3.37
CA TRP A 100 9.71 -14.22 -2.66
C TRP A 100 8.23 -14.29 -2.30
N ARG A 101 7.91 -14.07 -1.03
CA ARG A 101 6.57 -13.96 -0.51
C ARG A 101 6.31 -12.55 -0.02
N VAL A 102 5.13 -12.03 -0.31
CA VAL A 102 4.70 -10.70 0.14
C VAL A 102 3.61 -10.85 1.18
N VAL A 103 3.85 -10.29 2.37
CA VAL A 103 2.86 -10.19 3.43
C VAL A 103 2.34 -8.76 3.48
N HIS A 104 1.05 -8.59 3.37
CA HIS A 104 0.41 -7.29 3.34
C HIS A 104 -1.05 -7.36 3.79
N LYS A 105 -1.63 -6.18 4.02
CA LYS A 105 -3.03 -6.03 4.42
C LYS A 105 -3.84 -5.46 3.25
N LEU A 106 -4.99 -6.08 2.95
CA LEU A 106 -5.92 -5.59 1.94
C LEU A 106 -7.28 -5.26 2.57
N ASN A 107 -7.92 -4.21 2.07
CA ASN A 107 -9.33 -3.97 2.37
C ASN A 107 -10.20 -4.91 1.56
N GLU A 108 -11.30 -5.35 2.16
CA GLU A 108 -12.35 -6.09 1.48
C GLU A 108 -13.18 -5.12 0.64
N CYS A 109 -13.41 -5.49 -0.60
CA CYS A 109 -14.15 -4.66 -1.54
C CYS A 109 -15.55 -4.27 -1.01
N GLY A 110 -15.91 -2.99 -1.12
CA GLY A 110 -17.21 -2.48 -0.70
C GLY A 110 -17.47 -2.43 0.80
N SER A 111 -16.47 -2.73 1.62
CA SER A 111 -16.58 -2.73 3.06
C SER A 111 -15.53 -1.86 3.75
N SER A 112 -15.73 -1.58 5.03
CA SER A 112 -14.72 -0.99 5.92
C SER A 112 -13.93 -2.07 6.68
N ARG A 113 -13.80 -3.26 6.12
CA ARG A 113 -13.04 -4.37 6.69
C ARG A 113 -11.78 -4.66 5.90
N SER A 114 -10.87 -5.37 6.53
CA SER A 114 -9.60 -5.77 5.91
C SER A 114 -9.10 -7.09 6.46
N THR A 115 -8.26 -7.75 5.67
CA THR A 115 -7.62 -9.04 5.99
C THR A 115 -6.14 -9.00 5.65
N LEU A 116 -5.37 -9.92 6.25
CA LEU A 116 -3.96 -10.11 5.95
C LEU A 116 -3.79 -11.18 4.88
N HIS A 117 -2.85 -10.95 3.99
CA HIS A 117 -2.56 -11.85 2.88
C HIS A 117 -1.07 -12.17 2.79
N ARG A 118 -0.77 -13.41 2.41
CA ARG A 118 0.57 -13.88 2.06
C ARG A 118 0.53 -14.35 0.61
N GLN A 119 1.11 -13.57 -0.29
CA GLN A 119 1.01 -13.76 -1.73
C GLN A 119 2.39 -13.95 -2.36
N GLY A 120 2.41 -14.49 -3.59
CA GLY A 120 3.58 -14.39 -4.46
C GLY A 120 3.66 -13.02 -5.13
N LEU A 121 4.82 -12.70 -5.73
CA LEU A 121 5.00 -11.43 -6.45
C LEU A 121 4.02 -11.29 -7.62
N ALA A 122 3.67 -12.38 -8.30
CA ALA A 122 2.70 -12.35 -9.40
C ALA A 122 1.30 -11.89 -8.94
N GLU A 123 0.83 -12.39 -7.80
CA GLU A 123 -0.44 -11.97 -7.21
C GLU A 123 -0.37 -10.52 -6.69
N PHE A 124 0.75 -10.17 -6.01
CA PHE A 124 0.94 -8.83 -5.48
C PHE A 124 0.90 -7.75 -6.58
N PHE A 125 1.50 -8.02 -7.74
CA PHE A 125 1.47 -7.09 -8.88
C PHE A 125 0.30 -7.30 -9.83
N GLY A 126 -0.37 -8.45 -9.81
CA GLY A 126 -1.50 -8.79 -10.69
C GLY A 126 -2.82 -8.09 -10.38
N ASP A 127 -2.85 -7.17 -9.40
CA ASP A 127 -4.04 -6.47 -8.97
C ASP A 127 -4.28 -5.14 -9.74
N GLY A 128 -3.85 -5.09 -10.98
CA GLY A 128 -4.06 -3.98 -11.93
C GLY A 128 -3.32 -2.70 -11.52
N LEU A 129 -2.12 -2.55 -12.01
CA LEU A 129 -1.26 -1.42 -11.70
C LEU A 129 -1.63 -0.19 -12.54
N PHE A 130 -1.59 0.99 -11.93
CA PHE A 130 -1.55 2.28 -12.61
C PHE A 130 -0.18 2.50 -13.28
N LEU A 131 0.90 2.17 -12.53
CA LEU A 131 2.27 2.31 -13.00
C LEU A 131 3.04 1.00 -12.78
N HIS A 132 3.66 0.46 -13.86
CA HIS A 132 4.41 -0.80 -13.82
C HIS A 132 5.83 -0.60 -13.28
N GLU A 133 5.90 -0.34 -11.99
CA GLU A 133 7.14 -0.32 -11.22
C GLU A 133 6.89 -0.73 -9.77
N ALA A 134 7.93 -1.20 -9.11
CA ALA A 134 7.97 -1.46 -7.68
C ALA A 134 8.90 -0.46 -6.98
N GLY A 135 8.48 0.02 -5.81
CA GLY A 135 9.38 0.67 -4.86
C GLY A 135 9.90 -0.37 -3.87
N VAL A 136 11.18 -0.32 -3.55
CA VAL A 136 11.80 -1.27 -2.62
C VAL A 136 12.74 -0.54 -1.67
N VAL A 137 12.68 -0.91 -0.39
CA VAL A 137 13.66 -0.53 0.64
C VAL A 137 14.15 -1.81 1.31
N ALA A 138 15.41 -2.16 1.12
CA ALA A 138 16.02 -3.28 1.80
C ALA A 138 16.19 -2.95 3.28
N LEU A 139 15.75 -3.83 4.17
CA LEU A 139 15.98 -3.68 5.60
C LEU A 139 17.47 -3.88 5.91
N ARG A 140 17.99 -3.14 6.89
CA ARG A 140 19.35 -3.38 7.37
C ARG A 140 19.49 -4.81 7.88
N PRO A 141 20.65 -5.46 7.72
CA PRO A 141 20.84 -6.88 8.07
C PRO A 141 20.42 -7.23 9.48
N GLU A 142 20.73 -6.37 10.46
CA GLU A 142 20.39 -6.59 11.88
C GLU A 142 18.88 -6.54 12.12
N LEU A 143 18.16 -5.67 11.40
CA LEU A 143 16.71 -5.58 11.45
C LEU A 143 16.08 -6.73 10.68
N ALA A 144 16.58 -7.04 9.49
CA ALA A 144 16.09 -8.14 8.66
C ALA A 144 16.19 -9.49 9.40
N SER A 145 17.29 -9.75 10.11
CA SER A 145 17.46 -10.98 10.89
C SER A 145 16.46 -11.12 12.05
N ARG A 146 16.02 -10.00 12.62
CA ARG A 146 15.01 -10.01 13.71
C ARG A 146 13.59 -10.25 13.18
N VAL A 147 13.28 -9.67 12.02
CA VAL A 147 11.88 -9.67 11.52
C VAL A 147 11.54 -10.88 10.66
N ILE A 148 12.53 -11.54 10.04
CA ILE A 148 12.27 -12.56 9.01
C ILE A 148 11.45 -13.75 9.51
N ASP A 149 11.70 -14.22 10.72
CA ASP A 149 10.97 -15.36 11.28
C ASP A 149 9.56 -14.95 11.70
N GLY A 150 9.39 -13.77 12.27
CA GLY A 150 8.07 -13.22 12.59
C GLY A 150 7.22 -12.96 11.35
N LEU A 151 7.82 -12.65 10.19
CA LEU A 151 7.08 -12.52 8.92
C LEU A 151 6.49 -13.85 8.42
N LYS A 152 6.94 -14.99 8.93
CA LYS A 152 6.42 -16.32 8.62
C LYS A 152 5.33 -16.78 9.59
N ASP A 153 5.17 -16.09 10.71
CA ASP A 153 4.21 -16.42 11.77
C ASP A 153 2.92 -15.61 11.59
N ASP A 154 1.89 -16.24 11.05
CA ASP A 154 0.60 -15.59 10.80
C ASP A 154 -0.11 -15.18 12.09
N ALA A 155 0.06 -15.92 13.21
CA ALA A 155 -0.54 -15.57 14.49
C ALA A 155 0.12 -14.30 15.06
N LEU A 156 1.44 -14.20 14.96
CA LEU A 156 2.18 -12.99 15.37
C LEU A 156 1.78 -11.79 14.52
N LEU A 157 1.69 -11.94 13.20
CA LEU A 157 1.28 -10.87 12.29
C LEU A 157 -0.15 -10.38 12.56
N ALA A 158 -1.04 -11.26 13.02
CA ALA A 158 -2.39 -10.92 13.40
C ALA A 158 -2.49 -10.13 14.70
N THR A 159 -1.46 -10.12 15.55
CA THR A 159 -1.46 -9.47 16.89
C THR A 159 -1.81 -7.98 16.81
N LEU A 160 -1.30 -7.28 15.80
CA LEU A 160 -1.57 -5.85 15.61
C LEU A 160 -2.56 -5.57 14.47
N HIS A 161 -3.22 -6.60 13.93
CA HIS A 161 -4.22 -6.42 12.90
C HIS A 161 -5.52 -5.85 13.48
N GLU A 162 -5.97 -4.70 12.94
CA GLU A 162 -7.28 -4.11 13.22
C GLU A 162 -8.14 -4.25 11.96
N PRO A 163 -9.22 -5.04 11.99
CA PRO A 163 -10.05 -5.28 10.81
C PRO A 163 -10.82 -4.03 10.35
N HIS A 164 -11.08 -3.03 11.23
CA HIS A 164 -11.74 -1.79 10.81
C HIS A 164 -10.80 -0.96 9.94
N TYR A 165 -11.08 -0.96 8.66
CA TYR A 165 -10.25 -0.32 7.65
C TYR A 165 -10.73 1.09 7.33
N ASN A 166 -9.80 2.03 7.33
CA ASN A 166 -10.00 3.36 6.76
C ASN A 166 -8.76 3.73 5.95
N MET A 167 -8.93 3.98 4.63
CA MET A 167 -7.82 4.33 3.73
C MET A 167 -7.03 5.56 4.20
N LEU A 168 -7.66 6.49 4.89
CA LEU A 168 -7.09 7.72 5.40
C LEU A 168 -6.98 7.71 6.94
N ALA A 169 -6.86 6.52 7.55
CA ALA A 169 -6.75 6.40 9.01
C ALA A 169 -5.68 7.34 9.58
N TYR A 170 -6.03 8.01 10.68
CA TYR A 170 -5.10 8.86 11.41
C TYR A 170 -4.03 8.00 12.09
N PRO A 171 -2.74 8.21 11.80
CA PRO A 171 -1.69 7.29 12.24
C PRO A 171 -1.58 7.12 13.75
N TRP A 172 -2.05 8.11 14.49
CA TRP A 172 -1.93 8.16 15.95
C TRP A 172 -3.21 7.77 16.71
N ALA A 173 -4.30 7.49 15.97
CA ALA A 173 -5.52 6.93 16.54
C ALA A 173 -5.48 5.38 16.55
N GLY A 174 -6.43 4.77 17.27
CA GLY A 174 -6.47 3.30 17.44
C GLY A 174 -7.64 2.60 16.78
N PHE A 175 -8.67 3.33 16.37
CA PHE A 175 -9.93 2.75 15.93
C PHE A 175 -9.86 2.14 14.52
N TYR A 176 -9.19 2.84 13.60
CA TYR A 176 -8.96 2.34 12.24
C TYR A 176 -7.51 1.93 12.02
N GLN A 177 -7.28 1.17 10.95
CA GLN A 177 -5.95 0.84 10.47
C GLN A 177 -5.95 0.66 8.95
N GLN A 178 -5.19 1.49 8.23
CA GLN A 178 -4.94 1.26 6.82
C GLN A 178 -3.79 0.26 6.57
N SER A 179 -3.62 -0.14 5.30
CA SER A 179 -2.62 -1.15 4.92
C SER A 179 -1.18 -0.75 5.23
N ASN A 180 -0.78 0.48 4.87
CA ASN A 180 0.59 0.95 5.11
C ASN A 180 0.86 1.17 6.61
N GLN A 181 -0.18 1.56 7.37
CA GLN A 181 -0.08 1.69 8.83
C GLN A 181 0.15 0.33 9.49
N TRP A 182 -0.59 -0.71 9.07
CA TRP A 182 -0.35 -2.07 9.55
C TRP A 182 1.10 -2.49 9.32
N ALA A 183 1.66 -2.22 8.14
CA ALA A 183 3.02 -2.60 7.82
C ALA A 183 4.04 -1.95 8.78
N ILE A 184 3.95 -0.66 9.07
CA ILE A 184 4.91 0.00 9.98
C ILE A 184 4.66 -0.33 11.45
N GLU A 185 3.41 -0.56 11.88
CA GLU A 185 3.10 -1.06 13.23
C GLU A 185 3.65 -2.49 13.40
N THR A 186 3.53 -3.35 12.38
CA THR A 186 4.11 -4.70 12.36
C THR A 186 5.64 -4.66 12.34
N LEU A 187 6.25 -3.73 11.61
CA LEU A 187 7.71 -3.55 11.69
C LEU A 187 8.16 -3.25 13.13
N ALA A 188 7.43 -2.39 13.83
CA ALA A 188 7.72 -2.07 15.23
C ALA A 188 7.60 -3.32 16.13
N LEU A 189 6.53 -4.12 15.97
CA LEU A 189 6.33 -5.38 16.71
C LEU A 189 7.48 -6.35 16.51
N LEU A 190 7.93 -6.53 15.27
CA LEU A 190 9.00 -7.48 14.94
C LEU A 190 10.40 -6.97 15.30
N ALA A 191 10.57 -5.64 15.37
CA ALA A 191 11.87 -5.02 15.66
C ALA A 191 12.16 -4.89 17.16
N ASP A 192 11.13 -4.75 18.00
CA ASP A 192 11.29 -4.44 19.43
C ASP A 192 10.36 -5.32 20.29
N PRO A 193 10.90 -6.20 21.14
CA PRO A 193 10.11 -7.05 22.03
C PRO A 193 9.20 -6.28 23.02
N GLY A 194 9.46 -5.00 23.28
CA GLY A 194 8.62 -4.13 24.10
C GLY A 194 7.34 -3.68 23.40
N VAL A 195 7.21 -3.95 22.08
CA VAL A 195 6.01 -3.63 21.31
C VAL A 195 5.06 -4.83 21.35
N VAL A 196 4.00 -4.70 22.13
CA VAL A 196 3.00 -5.76 22.34
C VAL A 196 1.57 -5.31 21.96
N SER A 197 1.41 -4.09 21.50
CA SER A 197 0.11 -3.51 21.12
C SER A 197 0.29 -2.42 20.06
N ARG A 198 -0.80 -2.06 19.38
CA ARG A 198 -0.80 -0.92 18.46
C ARG A 198 -0.42 0.40 19.14
N GLY A 199 -0.75 0.57 20.44
CA GLY A 199 -0.33 1.72 21.24
C GLY A 199 1.19 1.80 21.36
N THR A 200 1.82 0.73 21.84
CA THR A 200 3.28 0.66 21.97
C THR A 200 4.01 0.72 20.62
N ALA A 201 3.39 0.20 19.54
CA ALA A 201 3.93 0.34 18.18
C ALA A 201 3.96 1.81 17.74
N ARG A 202 2.86 2.57 17.95
CA ARG A 202 2.83 4.01 17.64
C ARG A 202 3.84 4.80 18.45
N ASP A 203 4.05 4.47 19.72
CA ASP A 203 5.06 5.13 20.56
C ASP A 203 6.48 4.80 20.08
N TRP A 204 6.72 3.55 19.64
CA TRP A 204 7.98 3.18 19.02
C TRP A 204 8.22 3.98 17.73
N LEU A 205 7.22 4.08 16.84
CA LEU A 205 7.32 4.87 15.60
C LEU A 205 7.65 6.33 15.87
N ARG A 206 7.04 6.96 16.89
CA ARG A 206 7.37 8.33 17.31
C ARG A 206 8.81 8.45 17.79
N ARG A 207 9.27 7.52 18.63
CA ARG A 207 10.68 7.48 19.10
C ARG A 207 11.67 7.30 17.95
N GLN A 208 11.28 6.54 16.91
CA GLN A 208 12.09 6.37 15.69
C GLN A 208 11.96 7.55 14.70
N GLY A 209 11.27 8.61 15.06
CA GLY A 209 11.13 9.80 14.23
C GLY A 209 10.28 9.61 12.98
N TYR A 210 9.25 8.76 13.03
CA TYR A 210 8.28 8.64 11.94
C TYR A 210 7.35 9.86 11.90
N TRP A 211 7.18 10.43 10.70
CA TRP A 211 6.25 11.52 10.41
C TRP A 211 5.32 11.12 9.25
N PRO A 212 4.01 11.14 9.46
CA PRO A 212 3.04 10.86 8.40
C PRO A 212 3.01 11.97 7.35
N THR A 213 2.42 11.67 6.19
CA THR A 213 2.10 12.68 5.19
C THR A 213 0.83 13.42 5.59
N THR A 214 0.85 14.75 5.49
CA THR A 214 -0.35 15.58 5.58
C THR A 214 -0.90 15.84 4.17
N LEU A 215 -2.06 15.30 3.87
CA LEU A 215 -2.79 15.59 2.65
C LEU A 215 -3.67 16.83 2.85
N GLN A 216 -3.76 17.68 1.82
CA GLN A 216 -4.70 18.79 1.80
C GLN A 216 -5.97 18.33 1.08
N ILE A 217 -7.05 18.12 1.85
CA ILE A 217 -8.33 17.64 1.33
C ILE A 217 -9.43 18.61 1.80
N ASP A 218 -10.02 19.34 0.86
CA ASP A 218 -11.07 20.31 1.15
C ASP A 218 -12.37 19.67 1.67
N ALA A 219 -13.27 20.48 2.23
CA ALA A 219 -14.48 19.99 2.88
C ALA A 219 -15.45 19.31 1.89
N VAL A 220 -15.52 19.80 0.64
CA VAL A 220 -16.43 19.25 -0.37
C VAL A 220 -15.94 17.87 -0.81
N THR A 221 -14.66 17.74 -1.07
CA THR A 221 -14.02 16.46 -1.41
C THR A 221 -14.20 15.44 -0.27
N ARG A 222 -14.04 15.86 1.01
CA ARG A 222 -14.27 14.96 2.16
C ARG A 222 -15.71 14.50 2.27
N LEU A 223 -16.67 15.40 2.03
CA LEU A 223 -18.10 15.04 2.07
C LEU A 223 -18.43 14.03 0.96
N GLY A 224 -17.96 14.28 -0.26
CA GLY A 224 -18.15 13.36 -1.39
C GLY A 224 -17.54 11.97 -1.14
N ALA A 225 -16.31 11.92 -0.62
CA ALA A 225 -15.63 10.68 -0.29
C ALA A 225 -16.36 9.87 0.78
N ARG A 226 -16.87 10.53 1.84
CA ARG A 226 -17.61 9.86 2.93
C ARG A 226 -18.94 9.26 2.47
N VAL A 227 -19.63 9.90 1.53
CA VAL A 227 -20.92 9.41 1.02
C VAL A 227 -20.74 8.32 -0.02
N GLY A 228 -19.68 8.41 -0.82
CA GLY A 228 -19.44 7.51 -1.96
C GLY A 228 -18.60 6.28 -1.64
N THR A 229 -17.97 6.17 -0.44
CA THR A 229 -16.95 5.15 -0.21
C THR A 229 -16.99 4.62 1.23
N ALA A 230 -17.32 3.33 1.39
CA ALA A 230 -17.47 2.69 2.71
C ALA A 230 -16.19 2.67 3.56
N HIS A 231 -15.01 2.77 2.95
CA HIS A 231 -13.71 2.66 3.60
C HIS A 231 -12.95 3.99 3.69
N ILE A 232 -13.67 5.13 3.69
CA ILE A 232 -13.11 6.46 3.94
C ILE A 232 -13.89 7.14 5.06
N ALA A 233 -13.19 7.47 6.14
CA ALA A 233 -13.68 8.22 7.27
C ALA A 233 -12.64 9.29 7.69
N PHE A 234 -13.08 10.31 8.43
CA PHE A 234 -12.22 11.41 8.91
C PHE A 234 -12.45 11.71 10.39
N ASP A 235 -13.24 10.91 11.07
CA ASP A 235 -13.68 11.12 12.45
C ASP A 235 -12.61 10.79 13.49
N ASP A 236 -11.59 10.03 13.09
CA ASP A 236 -10.43 9.71 13.92
C ASP A 236 -9.35 10.82 13.93
N HIS A 237 -9.46 11.81 13.04
CA HIS A 237 -8.52 12.94 12.98
C HIS A 237 -8.84 14.01 14.04
N PRO A 238 -7.80 14.69 14.59
CA PRO A 238 -8.01 15.84 15.47
C PRO A 238 -8.89 16.90 14.79
N PHE A 239 -9.90 17.40 15.53
CA PHE A 239 -10.92 18.29 14.98
C PHE A 239 -10.33 19.52 14.26
N GLY A 240 -9.37 20.22 14.87
CA GLY A 240 -8.76 21.42 14.29
C GLY A 240 -8.03 21.14 12.97
N ARG A 241 -7.28 20.03 12.89
CA ARG A 241 -6.59 19.62 11.65
C ARG A 241 -7.59 19.27 10.56
N ARG A 242 -8.60 18.47 10.90
CA ARG A 242 -9.67 18.10 9.97
C ARG A 242 -10.41 19.33 9.42
N MET A 243 -10.73 20.31 10.28
CA MET A 243 -11.39 21.54 9.83
C MET A 243 -10.48 22.40 8.93
N ALA A 244 -9.18 22.37 9.15
CA ALA A 244 -8.19 23.01 8.28
C ALA A 244 -7.90 22.23 6.97
N GLY A 245 -8.59 21.10 6.72
CA GLY A 245 -8.34 20.26 5.55
C GLY A 245 -7.07 19.43 5.62
N GLN A 246 -6.41 19.39 6.78
CA GLN A 246 -5.17 18.67 7.01
C GLN A 246 -5.45 17.24 7.46
N ILE A 247 -5.23 16.30 6.59
CA ILE A 247 -5.48 14.87 6.81
C ILE A 247 -4.15 14.15 6.84
N ASP A 248 -3.75 13.73 8.04
CA ASP A 248 -2.50 12.98 8.21
C ASP A 248 -2.75 11.49 7.99
N THR A 249 -1.92 10.87 7.17
CA THR A 249 -2.04 9.43 6.89
C THR A 249 -0.68 8.80 6.58
N VAL A 250 -0.60 7.47 6.69
CA VAL A 250 0.62 6.72 6.37
C VAL A 250 0.69 6.50 4.87
N THR A 251 1.58 7.21 4.18
CA THR A 251 1.87 6.98 2.77
C THR A 251 3.13 6.15 2.60
N VAL A 252 3.26 5.44 1.49
CA VAL A 252 4.49 4.70 1.17
C VAL A 252 5.68 5.65 1.11
N ASP A 253 5.48 6.83 0.50
CA ASP A 253 6.53 7.85 0.36
C ASP A 253 7.05 8.32 1.73
N SER A 254 6.15 8.54 2.71
CA SER A 254 6.55 8.88 4.09
C SER A 254 7.31 7.76 4.79
N VAL A 255 6.90 6.51 4.54
CA VAL A 255 7.57 5.33 5.11
C VAL A 255 8.98 5.19 4.52
N PHE A 256 9.13 5.28 3.21
CA PHE A 256 10.43 5.15 2.56
C PHE A 256 11.41 6.25 2.99
N ALA A 257 10.95 7.50 3.02
CA ALA A 257 11.77 8.60 3.52
C ALA A 257 12.16 8.44 5.00
N TRP A 258 11.27 7.88 5.82
CA TRP A 258 11.56 7.59 7.22
C TRP A 258 12.56 6.43 7.37
N MET A 259 12.40 5.33 6.64
CA MET A 259 13.31 4.18 6.71
C MET A 259 14.77 4.56 6.45
N GLU A 260 14.99 5.41 5.43
CA GLU A 260 16.33 5.93 5.11
C GLU A 260 16.85 6.87 6.21
N ARG A 261 16.04 7.86 6.61
CA ARG A 261 16.41 8.85 7.64
C ARG A 261 16.70 8.22 8.99
N ALA A 262 15.87 7.25 9.41
CA ALA A 262 16.04 6.51 10.67
C ALA A 262 17.12 5.42 10.58
N ARG A 263 17.73 5.23 9.40
CA ARG A 263 18.73 4.20 9.14
C ARG A 263 18.23 2.79 9.43
N LEU A 264 16.96 2.53 9.14
CA LEU A 264 16.33 1.21 9.26
C LEU A 264 16.41 0.38 7.97
N GLY A 265 16.67 1.03 6.85
CA GLY A 265 16.79 0.41 5.54
C GLY A 265 17.72 1.17 4.60
N SER A 266 17.82 0.68 3.37
CA SER A 266 18.53 1.33 2.28
C SER A 266 17.79 2.59 1.80
N ALA A 267 18.47 3.40 0.98
CA ALA A 267 17.76 4.35 0.11
C ALA A 267 16.73 3.62 -0.76
N PRO A 268 15.57 4.26 -1.07
CA PRO A 268 14.54 3.65 -1.89
C PRO A 268 15.03 3.34 -3.31
N LEU A 269 14.82 2.10 -3.74
CA LEU A 269 15.11 1.65 -5.11
C LEU A 269 13.81 1.59 -5.91
N ARG A 270 13.90 1.91 -7.20
CA ARG A 270 12.82 1.71 -8.17
C ARG A 270 13.17 0.55 -9.08
N LEU A 271 12.38 -0.51 -8.99
CA LEU A 271 12.52 -1.68 -9.84
C LEU A 271 11.47 -1.62 -10.94
N ARG A 272 11.88 -1.88 -12.18
CA ARG A 272 11.01 -1.84 -13.36
C ARG A 272 11.19 -3.12 -14.16
N THR A 273 10.28 -3.33 -15.10
CA THR A 273 10.44 -4.39 -16.09
C THR A 273 11.73 -4.18 -16.87
N LEU A 274 12.60 -5.18 -16.87
CA LEU A 274 13.81 -5.16 -17.68
C LEU A 274 13.46 -5.39 -19.17
N PRO A 275 14.24 -4.86 -20.13
CA PRO A 275 13.96 -5.00 -21.55
C PRO A 275 13.81 -6.47 -22.01
N GLU A 276 14.54 -7.38 -21.40
CA GLU A 276 14.47 -8.83 -21.69
C GLU A 276 13.11 -9.44 -21.33
N ASP A 277 12.48 -8.95 -20.25
CA ASP A 277 11.16 -9.42 -19.82
C ASP A 277 10.02 -8.89 -20.68
N SER A 278 10.27 -7.83 -21.42
CA SER A 278 9.32 -7.25 -22.36
C SER A 278 9.23 -8.02 -23.68
N ARG A 279 10.18 -8.92 -23.94
CA ARG A 279 10.19 -9.72 -25.17
C ARG A 279 9.17 -10.85 -25.05
N PRO A 280 8.44 -11.19 -26.13
CA PRO A 280 7.64 -12.40 -26.15
C PRO A 280 8.58 -13.60 -25.94
N PRO A 281 8.14 -14.64 -25.19
CA PRO A 281 8.94 -15.83 -25.00
C PRO A 281 9.38 -16.36 -26.35
N HIS A 282 10.68 -16.68 -26.50
CA HIS A 282 11.18 -17.37 -27.68
C HIS A 282 10.30 -18.62 -27.85
N ARG A 283 9.58 -18.70 -28.97
CA ARG A 283 8.96 -19.94 -29.37
C ARG A 283 10.10 -20.88 -29.71
N GLU A 284 10.42 -21.79 -28.80
CA GLU A 284 11.14 -22.97 -29.20
C GLU A 284 10.30 -23.66 -30.28
N PRO A 285 10.88 -24.03 -31.41
CA PRO A 285 10.15 -24.79 -32.43
C PRO A 285 9.64 -26.05 -31.77
N VAL A 286 8.32 -26.24 -31.74
CA VAL A 286 7.72 -27.51 -31.37
C VAL A 286 8.16 -28.51 -32.45
N VAL A 287 9.12 -29.33 -32.11
CA VAL A 287 9.45 -30.50 -32.92
C VAL A 287 8.32 -31.50 -32.72
N LEU A 288 7.46 -31.64 -33.73
CA LEU A 288 6.41 -32.63 -33.80
C LEU A 288 7.01 -34.03 -33.98
#